data_ba1a634dd9bd9db3b7f03760f04732f9
#
_entry.id   ba1a634dd9bd9db3b7f03760f04732f9
#
_cell.length_a   1.000
_cell.length_b   1.000
_cell.length_c   1.000
_cell.angle_alpha   90.00
_cell.angle_beta   90.00
_cell.angle_gamma   90.00
#
_symmetry.space_group_name_H-M   'P 1'
#
loop_
_entity.id
_entity.type
_entity.pdbx_description
1 polymer ?
#
loop_
_entity_poly.entity_id
_entity_poly.type
_entity_poly.pdbx_seq_one_letter_code
_entity_poly.pdbx_strand_id
1 'polypeptide(L)'
;MGWERTKATTMELPGEPSFTGWLLAGGVAAVTGILLFILHASDMVKALAVFNIWWLASSPVLGWFFLFCLRGWLWGRTVSEHQFLQKEAEYGQQQWEVWAGRYLAVLGSSILLPSGVTSDAIAKSDAADAPQFLSLTSHFDAKSTTSTSLLGLGLASVQNAVAMLPATVPFNVTIVSDMISSNFETRFRESWEKIYPGRALTGSISCCEALSFAWIEERLKNPVFDIDLILILQNQGAEQYSDALAALILTSDDVAEKYHLPHSARILRPMLLDMPNFRADMGLFLETQTIACQTSKVFCDYGHWNDWFADLMTASQSHLTPWVPQEIDVLEKYNGIPGAGSAWLLAALLSDITLVGKAPVLGLFTSGTDRFVSTITSGSNNNDAG
;
A
#
# COMPACT_ATOMS: atom_id res chain seq x y z
N MET A 1 13.68 1.49 -8.18
CA MET A 1 13.04 2.83 -8.09
C MET A 1 11.67 2.63 -7.44
N GLY A 2 11.36 3.39 -6.39
CA GLY A 2 10.06 3.39 -5.72
C GLY A 2 8.93 3.83 -6.66
N TRP A 3 7.76 4.06 -6.12
CA TRP A 3 6.64 4.56 -6.93
C TRP A 3 6.92 5.97 -7.46
N GLU A 4 6.81 6.16 -8.77
CA GLU A 4 7.02 7.45 -9.43
C GLU A 4 5.78 8.35 -9.23
N ARG A 5 5.62 8.89 -8.02
CA ARG A 5 4.53 9.78 -7.68
C ARG A 5 5.00 11.23 -7.70
N THR A 6 4.38 12.05 -8.55
CA THR A 6 4.50 13.50 -8.51
C THR A 6 3.41 14.08 -7.59
N LYS A 7 3.82 14.84 -6.57
CA LYS A 7 2.87 15.59 -5.73
C LYS A 7 2.28 16.73 -6.56
N ALA A 8 0.96 16.91 -6.46
CA ALA A 8 0.31 18.07 -7.07
C ALA A 8 0.79 19.36 -6.41
N THR A 9 1.04 20.38 -7.22
CA THR A 9 1.38 21.72 -6.74
C THR A 9 0.14 22.38 -6.16
N THR A 10 0.18 22.73 -4.89
CA THR A 10 -0.84 23.52 -4.23
C THR A 10 -0.36 24.97 -4.11
N MET A 11 -1.25 25.94 -4.26
CA MET A 11 -0.96 27.34 -4.00
C MET A 11 -1.35 27.69 -2.58
N GLU A 12 -0.65 28.64 -1.96
CA GLU A 12 -1.07 29.19 -0.68
C GLU A 12 -2.38 29.97 -0.83
N LEU A 13 -3.20 29.99 0.22
CA LEU A 13 -4.43 30.75 0.22
C LEU A 13 -4.11 32.23 0.06
N PRO A 14 -4.67 32.93 -0.96
CA PRO A 14 -4.41 34.35 -1.18
C PRO A 14 -4.95 35.17 -0.01
N GLY A 15 -4.10 36.07 0.51
CA GLY A 15 -4.46 36.94 1.62
C GLY A 15 -5.72 37.80 1.32
N GLU A 16 -6.60 37.90 2.30
CA GLU A 16 -7.82 38.70 2.18
C GLU A 16 -7.50 40.22 1.98
N PRO A 17 -8.22 40.92 1.12
CA PRO A 17 -8.09 42.38 1.03
C PRO A 17 -8.44 43.03 2.37
N SER A 18 -7.61 43.93 2.87
CA SER A 18 -7.88 44.64 4.13
C SER A 18 -9.12 45.53 4.01
N PHE A 19 -10.24 45.10 4.55
CA PHE A 19 -11.51 45.82 4.50
C PHE A 19 -11.40 47.21 5.16
N THR A 20 -10.68 47.32 6.26
CA THR A 20 -10.44 48.59 6.98
C THR A 20 -9.65 49.59 6.11
N GLY A 21 -8.63 49.14 5.36
CA GLY A 21 -7.89 49.97 4.45
C GLY A 21 -8.75 50.54 3.31
N TRP A 22 -9.63 49.72 2.75
CA TRP A 22 -10.57 50.10 1.72
C TRP A 22 -11.65 51.05 2.23
N LEU A 23 -12.18 50.90 3.46
CA LEU A 23 -13.07 51.82 4.10
C LEU A 23 -12.43 53.19 4.31
N LEU A 24 -11.19 53.25 4.79
CA LEU A 24 -10.41 54.49 4.95
C LEU A 24 -10.22 55.19 3.60
N ALA A 25 -9.83 54.44 2.57
CA ALA A 25 -9.67 55.01 1.21
C ALA A 25 -10.99 55.53 0.66
N GLY A 26 -12.12 54.87 0.93
CA GLY A 26 -13.47 55.36 0.59
C GLY A 26 -13.83 56.64 1.29
N GLY A 27 -13.49 56.75 2.58
CA GLY A 27 -13.65 57.96 3.36
C GLY A 27 -12.87 59.15 2.78
N VAL A 28 -11.58 58.93 2.38
CA VAL A 28 -10.77 59.94 1.70
C VAL A 28 -11.35 60.33 0.35
N ALA A 29 -11.84 59.33 -0.44
CA ALA A 29 -12.49 59.64 -1.71
C ALA A 29 -13.78 60.50 -1.54
N ALA A 30 -14.58 60.22 -0.51
CA ALA A 30 -15.78 61.03 -0.19
C ALA A 30 -15.42 62.46 0.20
N VAL A 31 -14.43 62.64 1.08
CA VAL A 31 -13.92 64.00 1.46
C VAL A 31 -13.38 64.73 0.25
N THR A 32 -12.64 64.06 -0.63
CA THR A 32 -12.14 64.67 -1.87
C THR A 32 -13.29 65.11 -2.78
N GLY A 33 -14.35 64.32 -2.91
CA GLY A 33 -15.55 64.64 -3.67
C GLY A 33 -16.27 65.89 -3.11
N ILE A 34 -16.38 66.02 -1.79
CA ILE A 34 -16.96 67.19 -1.11
C ILE A 34 -16.09 68.41 -1.37
N LEU A 35 -14.77 68.32 -1.28
CA LEU A 35 -13.90 69.42 -1.55
C LEU A 35 -13.99 69.93 -3.01
N LEU A 36 -14.06 68.99 -3.97
CA LEU A 36 -14.24 69.31 -5.40
C LEU A 36 -15.60 69.99 -5.64
N PHE A 37 -16.67 69.59 -4.94
CA PHE A 37 -17.97 70.23 -4.99
C PHE A 37 -17.91 71.69 -4.48
N ILE A 38 -17.26 71.91 -3.33
CA ILE A 38 -17.12 73.25 -2.73
C ILE A 38 -16.27 74.14 -3.64
N LEU A 39 -15.15 73.66 -4.17
CA LEU A 39 -14.29 74.40 -5.08
C LEU A 39 -15.01 74.79 -6.37
N HIS A 40 -15.84 73.91 -6.93
CA HIS A 40 -16.64 74.23 -8.12
C HIS A 40 -17.71 75.26 -7.80
N ALA A 41 -18.45 75.09 -6.70
CA ALA A 41 -19.55 75.95 -6.28
C ALA A 41 -19.07 77.38 -5.88
N SER A 42 -17.81 77.50 -5.42
CA SER A 42 -17.20 78.84 -5.05
C SER A 42 -16.64 79.59 -6.21
N ASP A 43 -16.64 79.07 -7.45
CA ASP A 43 -16.07 79.65 -8.69
C ASP A 43 -14.57 80.05 -8.60
N MET A 44 -13.86 79.51 -7.55
CA MET A 44 -12.45 79.85 -7.31
C MET A 44 -11.51 79.28 -8.36
N VAL A 45 -11.89 78.24 -9.08
CA VAL A 45 -11.08 77.59 -10.10
C VAL A 45 -11.83 77.57 -11.43
N LYS A 46 -11.55 78.52 -12.32
CA LYS A 46 -12.24 78.61 -13.62
C LYS A 46 -12.12 77.38 -14.51
N ALA A 47 -11.06 76.57 -14.36
CA ALA A 47 -10.89 75.29 -15.10
C ALA A 47 -11.93 74.21 -14.73
N LEU A 48 -12.49 74.25 -13.53
CA LEU A 48 -13.51 73.33 -13.09
C LEU A 48 -14.90 73.68 -13.58
N ALA A 49 -15.19 74.89 -13.90
CA ALA A 49 -16.48 75.43 -14.37
C ALA A 49 -16.96 74.79 -15.70
N VAL A 50 -16.07 74.13 -16.45
CA VAL A 50 -16.37 73.44 -17.71
C VAL A 50 -17.07 72.09 -17.45
N PHE A 51 -16.87 71.49 -16.26
CA PHE A 51 -17.41 70.21 -15.93
C PHE A 51 -18.75 70.28 -15.17
N ASN A 52 -19.63 69.29 -15.35
CA ASN A 52 -20.80 69.21 -14.56
C ASN A 52 -20.46 68.91 -13.09
N ILE A 53 -20.96 69.72 -12.16
CA ILE A 53 -20.65 69.68 -10.72
C ILE A 53 -20.87 68.27 -10.11
N TRP A 54 -21.95 67.61 -10.51
CA TRP A 54 -22.30 66.30 -10.00
C TRP A 54 -21.34 65.18 -10.43
N TRP A 55 -20.91 65.21 -11.70
CA TRP A 55 -19.90 64.29 -12.22
C TRP A 55 -18.54 64.52 -11.59
N LEU A 56 -18.15 65.78 -11.42
CA LEU A 56 -16.87 66.13 -10.82
C LEU A 56 -16.81 65.71 -9.36
N ALA A 57 -17.86 65.96 -8.57
CA ALA A 57 -17.91 65.64 -7.16
C ALA A 57 -18.02 64.11 -6.90
N SER A 58 -18.70 63.36 -7.76
CA SER A 58 -18.83 61.92 -7.61
C SER A 58 -17.67 61.10 -8.14
N SER A 59 -16.85 61.69 -9.00
CA SER A 59 -15.75 60.97 -9.67
C SER A 59 -14.76 60.25 -8.73
N PRO A 60 -14.33 60.82 -7.57
CA PRO A 60 -13.43 60.12 -6.67
C PRO A 60 -14.06 58.89 -6.02
N VAL A 61 -15.35 58.98 -5.64
CA VAL A 61 -16.11 57.90 -5.03
C VAL A 61 -16.35 56.77 -6.06
N LEU A 62 -16.71 57.15 -7.28
CA LEU A 62 -16.92 56.19 -8.37
C LEU A 62 -15.57 55.49 -8.75
N GLY A 63 -14.48 56.25 -8.81
CA GLY A 63 -13.17 55.68 -9.03
C GLY A 63 -12.75 54.68 -7.94
N TRP A 64 -12.92 55.07 -6.68
CA TRP A 64 -12.69 54.19 -5.55
C TRP A 64 -13.55 52.91 -5.62
N PHE A 65 -14.85 53.05 -5.87
CA PHE A 65 -15.78 51.93 -5.98
C PHE A 65 -15.35 50.98 -7.12
N PHE A 66 -14.98 51.53 -8.27
CA PHE A 66 -14.48 50.71 -9.39
C PHE A 66 -13.22 49.92 -9.02
N LEU A 67 -12.26 50.57 -8.37
CA LEU A 67 -11.00 49.94 -7.93
C LEU A 67 -11.30 48.84 -6.84
N PHE A 68 -12.24 49.12 -5.94
CA PHE A 68 -12.67 48.16 -4.95
C PHE A 68 -13.29 46.91 -5.60
N CYS A 69 -14.21 47.12 -6.55
CA CYS A 69 -14.82 46.01 -7.30
C CYS A 69 -13.78 45.23 -8.10
N LEU A 70 -12.86 45.92 -8.77
CA LEU A 70 -11.76 45.31 -9.53
C LEU A 70 -10.86 44.44 -8.61
N ARG A 71 -10.49 44.96 -7.44
CA ARG A 71 -9.68 44.23 -6.46
C ARG A 71 -10.43 43.02 -5.91
N GLY A 72 -11.73 43.15 -5.62
CA GLY A 72 -12.58 42.05 -5.19
C GLY A 72 -12.71 40.97 -6.26
N TRP A 73 -12.88 41.36 -7.51
CA TRP A 73 -12.93 40.44 -8.63
C TRP A 73 -11.61 39.67 -8.82
N LEU A 74 -10.47 40.37 -8.78
CA LEU A 74 -9.15 39.73 -8.87
C LEU A 74 -8.91 38.76 -7.71
N TRP A 75 -9.26 39.17 -6.49
CA TRP A 75 -9.15 38.25 -5.32
C TRP A 75 -10.06 37.04 -5.46
N GLY A 76 -11.32 37.24 -5.87
CA GLY A 76 -12.25 36.13 -6.09
C GLY A 76 -11.73 35.14 -7.14
N ARG A 77 -11.08 35.63 -8.21
CA ARG A 77 -10.45 34.78 -9.22
C ARG A 77 -9.30 33.95 -8.64
N THR A 78 -8.41 34.55 -7.85
CA THR A 78 -7.30 33.81 -7.22
C THR A 78 -7.77 32.80 -6.18
N VAL A 79 -8.84 33.09 -5.42
CA VAL A 79 -9.48 32.14 -4.50
C VAL A 79 -10.09 30.97 -5.27
N SER A 80 -10.78 31.23 -6.38
CA SER A 80 -11.36 30.16 -7.21
C SER A 80 -10.27 29.25 -7.81
N GLU A 81 -9.16 29.82 -8.24
CA GLU A 81 -8.01 29.06 -8.75
C GLU A 81 -7.36 28.19 -7.66
N HIS A 82 -7.18 28.76 -6.45
CA HIS A 82 -6.69 28.00 -5.29
C HIS A 82 -7.63 26.82 -4.97
N GLN A 83 -8.95 27.06 -4.90
CA GLN A 83 -9.92 26.01 -4.61
C GLN A 83 -9.94 24.91 -5.70
N PHE A 84 -9.77 25.30 -6.97
CA PHE A 84 -9.68 24.35 -8.05
C PHE A 84 -8.43 23.46 -7.92
N LEU A 85 -7.25 24.07 -7.71
CA LEU A 85 -6.00 23.32 -7.56
C LEU A 85 -6.03 22.40 -6.32
N GLN A 86 -6.64 22.86 -5.24
CA GLN A 86 -6.81 22.02 -4.04
C GLN A 86 -7.68 20.79 -4.32
N LYS A 87 -8.83 20.96 -5.00
CA LYS A 87 -9.68 19.83 -5.38
C LYS A 87 -9.00 18.86 -6.32
N GLU A 88 -8.21 19.35 -7.29
CA GLU A 88 -7.43 18.51 -8.18
C GLU A 88 -6.34 17.75 -7.43
N ALA A 89 -5.69 18.38 -6.44
CA ALA A 89 -4.71 17.72 -5.59
C ALA A 89 -5.34 16.63 -4.72
N GLU A 90 -6.49 16.89 -4.11
CA GLU A 90 -7.26 15.92 -3.33
C GLU A 90 -7.73 14.73 -4.21
N TYR A 91 -8.24 15.02 -5.40
CA TYR A 91 -8.62 13.99 -6.36
C TYR A 91 -7.42 13.14 -6.78
N GLY A 92 -6.29 13.77 -7.12
CA GLY A 92 -5.05 13.07 -7.44
C GLY A 92 -4.56 12.18 -6.29
N GLN A 93 -4.65 12.67 -5.04
CA GLN A 93 -4.32 11.88 -3.85
C GLN A 93 -5.22 10.64 -3.74
N GLN A 94 -6.54 10.80 -3.88
CA GLN A 94 -7.50 9.68 -3.83
C GLN A 94 -7.21 8.63 -4.93
N GLN A 95 -6.87 9.07 -6.15
CA GLN A 95 -6.51 8.14 -7.22
C GLN A 95 -5.24 7.34 -6.89
N TRP A 96 -4.24 7.97 -6.26
CA TRP A 96 -3.04 7.27 -5.80
C TRP A 96 -3.33 6.27 -4.68
N GLU A 97 -4.21 6.61 -3.74
CA GLU A 97 -4.65 5.72 -2.66
C GLU A 97 -5.38 4.49 -3.20
N VAL A 98 -6.32 4.69 -4.15
CA VAL A 98 -7.02 3.60 -4.83
C VAL A 98 -6.04 2.71 -5.60
N TRP A 99 -5.10 3.31 -6.33
CA TRP A 99 -4.09 2.56 -7.07
C TRP A 99 -3.16 1.75 -6.17
N ALA A 100 -2.69 2.32 -5.07
CA ALA A 100 -1.84 1.65 -4.10
C ALA A 100 -2.61 0.63 -3.24
N GLY A 101 -3.91 0.82 -3.08
CA GLY A 101 -4.81 -0.08 -2.38
C GLY A 101 -5.24 -1.32 -3.18
N ARG A 102 -4.89 -1.42 -4.48
CA ARG A 102 -5.10 -2.66 -5.24
C ARG A 102 -4.33 -3.82 -4.61
N TYR A 103 -4.90 -5.02 -4.67
CA TYR A 103 -4.38 -6.16 -3.91
C TYR A 103 -4.50 -7.48 -4.66
N LEU A 104 -3.70 -8.44 -4.22
CA LEU A 104 -3.98 -9.85 -4.46
C LEU A 104 -4.78 -10.42 -3.28
N ALA A 105 -5.94 -10.97 -3.60
CA ALA A 105 -6.78 -11.67 -2.63
C ALA A 105 -6.15 -13.02 -2.30
N VAL A 106 -5.93 -13.29 -1.02
CA VAL A 106 -5.45 -14.56 -0.49
C VAL A 106 -6.66 -15.45 -0.20
N LEU A 107 -6.95 -16.37 -1.11
CA LEU A 107 -8.06 -17.31 -0.99
C LEU A 107 -7.76 -18.42 0.01
N GLY A 108 -6.48 -18.69 0.24
CA GLY A 108 -5.99 -19.61 1.24
C GLY A 108 -4.49 -19.45 1.41
N SER A 109 -4.03 -19.56 2.64
CA SER A 109 -2.61 -19.56 3.01
C SER A 109 -2.32 -20.68 3.99
N SER A 110 -1.09 -21.13 3.98
CA SER A 110 -0.56 -22.04 4.98
C SER A 110 0.95 -21.90 5.04
N ILE A 111 1.48 -21.90 6.24
CA ILE A 111 2.93 -21.93 6.48
C ILE A 111 3.24 -23.03 7.49
N LEU A 112 4.29 -23.78 7.21
CA LEU A 112 4.86 -24.78 8.11
C LEU A 112 6.31 -24.41 8.39
N LEU A 113 6.56 -23.94 9.58
CA LEU A 113 7.90 -23.62 10.07
C LEU A 113 8.53 -24.83 10.74
N PRO A 114 9.82 -25.08 10.56
CA PRO A 114 10.50 -26.24 11.11
C PRO A 114 10.58 -26.23 12.66
N SER A 115 10.44 -25.07 13.29
CA SER A 115 10.30 -24.92 14.75
C SER A 115 9.00 -25.48 15.30
N GLY A 116 8.01 -25.76 14.43
CA GLY A 116 6.65 -26.12 14.85
C GLY A 116 5.84 -24.97 15.44
N VAL A 117 6.38 -23.74 15.41
CA VAL A 117 5.68 -22.53 15.86
C VAL A 117 4.54 -22.21 14.89
N THR A 118 3.37 -21.92 15.42
CA THR A 118 2.18 -21.57 14.63
C THR A 118 2.06 -20.06 14.45
N SER A 119 1.41 -19.65 13.36
CA SER A 119 1.08 -18.25 13.11
C SER A 119 0.27 -17.60 14.24
N ASP A 120 -0.59 -18.38 14.92
CA ASP A 120 -1.35 -17.93 16.10
C ASP A 120 -0.45 -17.60 17.30
N ALA A 121 0.56 -18.44 17.59
CA ALA A 121 1.52 -18.18 18.66
C ALA A 121 2.37 -16.93 18.35
N ILE A 122 2.79 -16.73 17.09
CA ILE A 122 3.51 -15.54 16.66
C ILE A 122 2.62 -14.29 16.78
N ALA A 123 1.36 -14.38 16.34
CA ALA A 123 0.41 -13.27 16.44
C ALA A 123 0.19 -12.80 17.88
N LYS A 124 0.23 -13.73 18.84
CA LYS A 124 0.08 -13.47 20.28
C LYS A 124 1.39 -13.12 20.99
N SER A 125 2.52 -13.13 20.28
CA SER A 125 3.88 -12.94 20.82
C SER A 125 4.28 -13.97 21.90
N ASP A 126 3.69 -15.17 21.83
CA ASP A 126 3.94 -16.29 22.75
C ASP A 126 4.96 -17.31 22.16
N ALA A 127 5.50 -17.01 20.98
CA ALA A 127 6.43 -17.91 20.30
C ALA A 127 7.86 -17.76 20.81
N ALA A 128 8.55 -18.87 21.01
CA ALA A 128 9.96 -18.90 21.37
C ALA A 128 10.86 -18.70 20.13
N ASP A 129 12.05 -18.17 20.37
CA ASP A 129 13.07 -18.00 19.34
C ASP A 129 13.57 -19.38 18.85
N ALA A 130 13.75 -19.50 17.54
CA ALA A 130 14.26 -20.70 16.89
C ALA A 130 15.79 -20.69 16.83
N PRO A 131 16.45 -21.87 16.79
CA PRO A 131 17.86 -21.99 16.39
C PRO A 131 18.08 -21.48 14.96
N GLN A 132 19.33 -21.12 14.64
CA GLN A 132 19.70 -20.54 13.34
C GLN A 132 19.37 -21.46 12.14
N PHE A 133 19.52 -22.77 12.34
CA PHE A 133 19.30 -23.76 11.26
C PHE A 133 18.34 -24.83 11.78
N LEU A 134 17.25 -25.02 11.04
CA LEU A 134 16.23 -25.98 11.37
C LEU A 134 15.86 -26.81 10.15
N SER A 135 15.63 -28.10 10.38
CA SER A 135 15.16 -29.03 9.36
C SER A 135 13.74 -29.48 9.64
N LEU A 136 12.91 -29.54 8.62
CA LEU A 136 11.58 -30.14 8.65
C LEU A 136 11.63 -31.64 8.97
N THR A 137 12.76 -32.30 8.71
CA THR A 137 12.95 -33.74 8.99
C THR A 137 12.84 -34.08 10.47
N SER A 138 13.05 -33.13 11.37
CA SER A 138 12.93 -33.36 12.82
C SER A 138 11.50 -33.58 13.28
N HIS A 139 10.52 -33.13 12.49
CA HIS A 139 9.09 -33.24 12.81
C HIS A 139 8.35 -34.34 12.03
N PHE A 140 8.99 -34.94 11.04
CA PHE A 140 8.44 -35.99 10.22
C PHE A 140 9.32 -37.23 10.27
N ASP A 141 8.72 -38.42 10.28
CA ASP A 141 9.48 -39.69 10.14
C ASP A 141 10.39 -39.59 8.91
N ALA A 142 11.65 -39.97 9.05
CA ALA A 142 12.69 -39.90 8.01
C ALA A 142 12.32 -40.54 6.66
N LYS A 143 11.27 -41.35 6.61
CA LYS A 143 10.69 -41.94 5.39
C LYS A 143 9.75 -41.02 4.63
N SER A 144 9.28 -39.92 5.21
CA SER A 144 8.26 -39.04 4.60
C SER A 144 8.86 -37.76 3.96
N THR A 145 10.14 -37.53 4.08
CA THR A 145 10.84 -36.32 3.60
C THR A 145 11.24 -36.36 2.13
N THR A 146 10.61 -37.16 1.33
CA THR A 146 10.80 -37.09 -0.14
C THR A 146 10.05 -35.85 -0.68
N SER A 147 10.57 -35.27 -1.78
CA SER A 147 9.93 -34.14 -2.46
C SER A 147 8.42 -34.36 -2.72
N THR A 148 8.02 -35.61 -2.99
CA THR A 148 6.62 -35.99 -3.20
C THR A 148 5.78 -35.85 -1.93
N SER A 149 6.33 -36.13 -0.75
CA SER A 149 5.59 -35.98 0.51
C SER A 149 5.49 -34.53 0.94
N LEU A 150 6.51 -33.69 0.71
CA LEU A 150 6.45 -32.23 0.96
C LEU A 150 5.46 -31.54 0.03
N LEU A 151 5.43 -31.90 -1.26
CA LEU A 151 4.40 -31.47 -2.20
C LEU A 151 3.00 -31.83 -1.71
N GLY A 152 2.84 -33.07 -1.27
CA GLY A 152 1.58 -33.55 -0.72
C GLY A 152 1.14 -32.77 0.51
N LEU A 153 2.05 -32.46 1.42
CA LEU A 153 1.77 -31.64 2.61
C LEU A 153 1.35 -30.21 2.23
N GLY A 154 2.10 -29.57 1.33
CA GLY A 154 1.78 -28.21 0.87
C GLY A 154 0.41 -28.14 0.20
N LEU A 155 0.07 -29.10 -0.65
CA LEU A 155 -1.25 -29.19 -1.27
C LEU A 155 -2.35 -29.50 -0.25
N ALA A 156 -2.13 -30.44 0.66
CA ALA A 156 -3.11 -30.80 1.67
C ALA A 156 -3.43 -29.64 2.62
N SER A 157 -2.45 -28.79 2.92
CA SER A 157 -2.63 -27.65 3.84
C SER A 157 -3.63 -26.61 3.33
N VAL A 158 -3.79 -26.48 2.01
CA VAL A 158 -4.74 -25.54 1.38
C VAL A 158 -5.97 -26.25 0.76
N GLN A 159 -6.18 -27.53 1.08
CA GLN A 159 -7.25 -28.35 0.49
C GLN A 159 -8.65 -27.72 0.66
N ASN A 160 -8.93 -27.18 1.84
CA ASN A 160 -10.22 -26.56 2.12
C ASN A 160 -10.47 -25.34 1.25
N ALA A 161 -9.44 -24.52 1.04
CA ALA A 161 -9.55 -23.35 0.16
C ALA A 161 -9.78 -23.76 -1.30
N VAL A 162 -9.03 -24.77 -1.79
CA VAL A 162 -9.22 -25.33 -3.14
C VAL A 162 -10.62 -25.90 -3.32
N ALA A 163 -11.18 -26.57 -2.31
CA ALA A 163 -12.51 -27.15 -2.39
C ALA A 163 -13.65 -26.11 -2.51
N MET A 164 -13.45 -24.89 -1.99
CA MET A 164 -14.43 -23.80 -2.07
C MET A 164 -14.43 -23.11 -3.43
N LEU A 165 -13.41 -23.32 -4.25
CA LEU A 165 -13.26 -22.61 -5.52
C LEU A 165 -14.04 -23.32 -6.65
N PRO A 166 -14.58 -22.55 -7.62
CA PRO A 166 -15.27 -23.12 -8.78
C PRO A 166 -14.37 -24.10 -9.54
N ALA A 167 -14.89 -25.26 -9.93
CA ALA A 167 -14.10 -26.31 -10.59
C ALA A 167 -13.59 -25.90 -11.99
N THR A 168 -14.22 -24.91 -12.60
CA THR A 168 -13.94 -24.44 -13.98
C THR A 168 -12.84 -23.39 -14.05
N VAL A 169 -12.39 -22.83 -12.92
CA VAL A 169 -11.36 -21.78 -12.91
C VAL A 169 -9.98 -22.41 -13.08
N PRO A 170 -9.17 -21.95 -14.05
CA PRO A 170 -7.83 -22.46 -14.25
C PRO A 170 -6.89 -22.08 -13.10
N PHE A 171 -6.03 -23.04 -12.75
CA PHE A 171 -4.94 -22.84 -11.79
C PHE A 171 -3.61 -22.70 -12.49
N ASN A 172 -2.93 -21.62 -12.30
CA ASN A 172 -1.51 -21.50 -12.56
C ASN A 172 -0.74 -21.90 -11.32
N VAL A 173 0.27 -22.71 -11.47
CA VAL A 173 1.07 -23.20 -10.35
C VAL A 173 2.50 -22.73 -10.52
N THR A 174 3.01 -22.04 -9.50
CA THR A 174 4.42 -21.67 -9.41
C THR A 174 5.02 -22.37 -8.20
N ILE A 175 6.01 -23.20 -8.43
CA ILE A 175 6.72 -23.95 -7.40
C ILE A 175 8.09 -23.33 -7.24
N VAL A 176 8.33 -22.75 -6.07
CA VAL A 176 9.63 -22.17 -5.68
C VAL A 176 10.33 -23.21 -4.83
N SER A 177 11.40 -23.81 -5.34
CA SER A 177 12.07 -24.92 -4.66
C SER A 177 13.55 -24.98 -4.97
N ASP A 178 14.31 -25.38 -3.97
CA ASP A 178 15.72 -25.77 -4.07
C ASP A 178 15.93 -27.22 -4.55
N MET A 179 14.84 -27.98 -4.72
CA MET A 179 14.82 -29.41 -5.10
C MET A 179 14.38 -29.65 -6.55
N ILE A 180 14.57 -28.71 -7.46
CA ILE A 180 14.09 -28.84 -8.85
C ILE A 180 14.79 -30.00 -9.56
N SER A 181 14.02 -30.93 -10.09
CA SER A 181 14.49 -32.05 -10.90
C SER A 181 13.64 -32.19 -12.17
N SER A 182 14.16 -32.86 -13.19
CA SER A 182 13.46 -33.08 -14.46
C SER A 182 12.08 -33.73 -14.32
N ASN A 183 11.83 -34.47 -13.24
CA ASN A 183 10.58 -35.17 -12.97
C ASN A 183 9.65 -34.40 -12.00
N PHE A 184 10.00 -33.15 -11.64
CA PHE A 184 9.27 -32.43 -10.59
C PHE A 184 7.80 -32.14 -10.98
N GLU A 185 7.58 -31.73 -12.21
CA GLU A 185 6.23 -31.49 -12.73
C GLU A 185 5.36 -32.75 -12.71
N THR A 186 5.92 -33.89 -13.10
CA THR A 186 5.20 -35.18 -13.08
C THR A 186 4.79 -35.54 -11.65
N ARG A 187 5.72 -35.43 -10.69
CA ARG A 187 5.44 -35.69 -9.27
C ARG A 187 4.39 -34.73 -8.70
N PHE A 188 4.41 -33.47 -9.15
CA PHE A 188 3.38 -32.51 -8.74
C PHE A 188 2.02 -32.93 -9.26
N ARG A 189 1.89 -33.29 -10.54
CA ARG A 189 0.61 -33.76 -11.14
C ARG A 189 0.07 -35.01 -10.43
N GLU A 190 0.92 -35.97 -10.11
CA GLU A 190 0.56 -37.16 -9.34
C GLU A 190 0.06 -36.81 -7.94
N SER A 191 0.74 -35.88 -7.25
CA SER A 191 0.32 -35.39 -5.93
C SER A 191 -0.99 -34.62 -5.99
N TRP A 192 -1.18 -33.80 -7.03
CA TRP A 192 -2.41 -33.05 -7.27
C TRP A 192 -3.60 -33.97 -7.47
N GLU A 193 -3.50 -34.97 -8.34
CA GLU A 193 -4.57 -35.93 -8.63
C GLU A 193 -4.95 -36.76 -7.38
N LYS A 194 -3.95 -37.11 -6.58
CA LYS A 194 -4.16 -37.85 -5.32
C LYS A 194 -4.92 -37.01 -4.28
N ILE A 195 -4.64 -35.71 -4.15
CA ILE A 195 -5.22 -34.84 -3.10
C ILE A 195 -6.52 -34.21 -3.57
N TYR A 196 -6.60 -33.86 -4.86
CA TYR A 196 -7.78 -33.23 -5.47
C TYR A 196 -8.37 -34.11 -6.57
N PRO A 197 -8.90 -35.30 -6.24
CA PRO A 197 -9.44 -36.22 -7.23
C PRO A 197 -10.61 -35.55 -7.99
N GLY A 198 -10.52 -35.57 -9.32
CA GLY A 198 -11.54 -35.00 -10.19
C GLY A 198 -11.43 -33.50 -10.44
N ARG A 199 -10.42 -32.81 -9.90
CA ARG A 199 -10.12 -31.42 -10.23
C ARG A 199 -9.02 -31.32 -11.28
N ALA A 200 -9.41 -31.02 -12.51
CA ALA A 200 -8.45 -30.86 -13.60
C ALA A 200 -7.52 -29.66 -13.35
N LEU A 201 -6.24 -29.88 -13.56
CA LEU A 201 -5.22 -28.81 -13.58
C LEU A 201 -5.11 -28.28 -15.00
N THR A 202 -5.80 -27.18 -15.27
CA THR A 202 -5.95 -26.62 -16.63
C THR A 202 -4.96 -25.49 -16.93
N GLY A 203 -4.29 -24.93 -15.92
CA GLY A 203 -3.30 -23.85 -16.07
C GLY A 203 -1.87 -24.35 -16.26
N SER A 204 -0.94 -23.41 -16.25
CA SER A 204 0.49 -23.67 -16.40
C SER A 204 1.11 -24.15 -15.07
N ILE A 205 2.17 -24.96 -15.17
CA ILE A 205 3.03 -25.29 -14.04
C ILE A 205 4.41 -24.72 -14.35
N SER A 206 4.93 -23.91 -13.46
CA SER A 206 6.30 -23.38 -13.53
C SER A 206 7.06 -23.75 -12.27
N CYS A 207 8.36 -24.07 -12.43
CA CYS A 207 9.27 -24.36 -11.33
C CYS A 207 10.45 -23.40 -11.41
N CYS A 208 10.80 -22.78 -10.29
CA CYS A 208 11.92 -21.85 -10.21
C CYS A 208 12.59 -21.93 -8.83
N GLU A 209 13.85 -21.54 -8.77
CA GLU A 209 14.60 -21.49 -7.50
C GLU A 209 14.22 -20.29 -6.65
N ALA A 210 13.77 -19.20 -7.30
CA ALA A 210 13.32 -17.99 -6.64
C ALA A 210 12.21 -17.34 -7.46
N LEU A 211 11.22 -16.76 -6.78
CA LEU A 211 10.16 -15.94 -7.37
C LEU A 211 10.27 -14.53 -6.82
N SER A 212 10.50 -13.55 -7.69
CA SER A 212 10.58 -12.15 -7.29
C SER A 212 9.25 -11.68 -6.69
N PHE A 213 9.31 -10.90 -5.61
CA PHE A 213 8.13 -10.28 -5.02
C PHE A 213 7.51 -9.20 -5.92
N ALA A 214 8.27 -8.69 -6.90
CA ALA A 214 7.77 -7.83 -7.98
C ALA A 214 6.69 -8.50 -8.84
N TRP A 215 6.58 -9.85 -8.82
CA TRP A 215 5.53 -10.60 -9.49
C TRP A 215 4.12 -10.14 -9.11
N ILE A 216 3.93 -9.69 -7.86
CA ILE A 216 2.64 -9.13 -7.42
C ILE A 216 2.25 -7.91 -8.25
N GLU A 217 3.19 -6.99 -8.47
CA GLU A 217 2.98 -5.80 -9.31
C GLU A 217 2.63 -6.16 -10.74
N GLU A 218 3.33 -7.13 -11.33
CA GLU A 218 3.05 -7.66 -12.67
C GLU A 218 1.64 -8.23 -12.76
N ARG A 219 1.24 -8.97 -11.74
CA ARG A 219 -0.08 -9.61 -11.68
C ARG A 219 -1.22 -8.60 -11.54
N LEU A 220 -1.01 -7.53 -10.77
CA LEU A 220 -1.97 -6.44 -10.61
C LEU A 220 -2.09 -5.57 -11.87
N LYS A 221 -1.02 -5.46 -12.69
CA LYS A 221 -1.07 -4.75 -13.98
C LYS A 221 -1.82 -5.53 -15.05
N ASN A 222 -1.71 -6.85 -15.00
CA ASN A 222 -2.27 -7.76 -16.03
C ASN A 222 -3.25 -8.75 -15.37
N PRO A 223 -4.43 -8.30 -14.93
CA PRO A 223 -5.41 -9.18 -14.31
C PRO A 223 -5.94 -10.18 -15.34
N VAL A 224 -5.78 -11.46 -15.04
CA VAL A 224 -6.30 -12.57 -15.85
C VAL A 224 -7.28 -13.37 -14.99
N PHE A 225 -8.29 -13.98 -15.59
CA PHE A 225 -9.27 -14.82 -14.87
C PHE A 225 -8.66 -16.19 -14.59
N ASP A 226 -7.80 -16.25 -13.62
CA ASP A 226 -7.18 -17.48 -13.12
C ASP A 226 -6.83 -17.34 -11.64
N ILE A 227 -6.48 -18.46 -11.04
CA ILE A 227 -6.01 -18.56 -9.67
C ILE A 227 -4.56 -19.01 -9.71
N ASP A 228 -3.73 -18.32 -8.95
CA ASP A 228 -2.32 -18.64 -8.80
C ASP A 228 -2.09 -19.42 -7.51
N LEU A 229 -1.53 -20.62 -7.62
CA LEU A 229 -1.03 -21.40 -6.49
C LEU A 229 0.49 -21.23 -6.44
N ILE A 230 0.99 -20.60 -5.39
CA ILE A 230 2.42 -20.49 -5.12
C ILE A 230 2.77 -21.48 -4.01
N LEU A 231 3.66 -22.42 -4.33
CA LEU A 231 4.21 -23.37 -3.37
C LEU A 231 5.69 -23.07 -3.12
N ILE A 232 6.04 -22.88 -1.88
CA ILE A 232 7.43 -22.68 -1.43
C ILE A 232 7.89 -23.97 -0.74
N LEU A 233 8.94 -24.60 -1.28
CA LEU A 233 9.48 -25.86 -0.80
C LEU A 233 11.01 -25.70 -0.65
N GLN A 234 11.47 -25.40 0.55
CA GLN A 234 12.90 -25.31 0.89
C GLN A 234 13.27 -26.44 1.83
N ASN A 235 14.17 -27.32 1.39
CA ASN A 235 14.59 -28.50 2.17
C ASN A 235 16.03 -28.94 1.90
N GLN A 236 16.82 -28.12 1.19
CA GLN A 236 18.23 -28.44 0.88
C GLN A 236 19.19 -27.35 1.36
N GLY A 237 18.77 -26.50 2.29
CA GLY A 237 19.56 -25.38 2.80
C GLY A 237 20.79 -25.80 3.60
N ALA A 238 20.76 -27.00 4.21
CA ALA A 238 21.80 -27.50 5.11
C ALA A 238 22.19 -26.46 6.18
N GLU A 239 23.44 -25.94 6.13
CA GLU A 239 23.93 -24.90 7.03
C GLU A 239 23.81 -23.48 6.45
N GLN A 240 23.11 -23.30 5.33
CA GLN A 240 22.95 -21.98 4.69
C GLN A 240 21.60 -21.32 5.07
N TYR A 241 20.53 -22.10 5.12
CA TYR A 241 19.22 -21.65 5.50
C TYR A 241 18.36 -22.80 6.04
N SER A 242 17.34 -22.45 6.80
CA SER A 242 16.39 -23.41 7.37
C SER A 242 15.40 -23.92 6.34
N ASP A 243 14.93 -25.15 6.53
CA ASP A 243 13.82 -25.68 5.76
C ASP A 243 12.55 -24.87 5.98
N ALA A 244 11.69 -24.81 4.99
CA ALA A 244 10.39 -24.18 5.11
C ALA A 244 9.42 -24.69 4.03
N LEU A 245 8.12 -24.69 4.37
CA LEU A 245 7.04 -25.01 3.45
C LEU A 245 5.95 -23.96 3.58
N ALA A 246 5.52 -23.40 2.47
CA ALA A 246 4.32 -22.57 2.46
C ALA A 246 3.52 -22.78 1.18
N ALA A 247 2.22 -22.51 1.27
CA ALA A 247 1.29 -22.52 0.15
C ALA A 247 0.42 -21.27 0.20
N LEU A 248 0.28 -20.59 -0.93
CA LEU A 248 -0.57 -19.42 -1.11
C LEU A 248 -1.45 -19.62 -2.33
N ILE A 249 -2.75 -19.41 -2.17
CA ILE A 249 -3.71 -19.38 -3.27
C ILE A 249 -4.13 -17.93 -3.45
N LEU A 250 -3.79 -17.36 -4.60
CA LEU A 250 -3.94 -15.94 -4.87
C LEU A 250 -4.82 -15.70 -6.11
N THR A 251 -5.49 -14.56 -6.13
CA THR A 251 -6.13 -14.03 -7.35
C THR A 251 -6.15 -12.52 -7.30
N SER A 252 -6.39 -11.85 -8.44
CA SER A 252 -6.48 -10.40 -8.46
C SER A 252 -7.75 -9.91 -7.76
N ASP A 253 -7.71 -8.66 -7.26
CA ASP A 253 -8.85 -7.96 -6.69
C ASP A 253 -10.07 -7.95 -7.63
N ASP A 254 -9.85 -7.67 -8.92
CA ASP A 254 -10.90 -7.66 -9.96
C ASP A 254 -11.64 -9.01 -10.04
N VAL A 255 -10.91 -10.13 -9.94
CA VAL A 255 -11.48 -11.47 -9.99
C VAL A 255 -12.20 -11.81 -8.69
N ALA A 256 -11.57 -11.50 -7.55
CA ALA A 256 -12.15 -11.76 -6.23
C ALA A 256 -13.48 -11.01 -6.05
N GLU A 257 -13.54 -9.74 -6.45
CA GLU A 257 -14.75 -8.92 -6.38
C GLU A 257 -15.83 -9.37 -7.37
N LYS A 258 -15.45 -9.59 -8.63
CA LYS A 258 -16.39 -9.99 -9.70
C LYS A 258 -17.11 -11.30 -9.40
N TYR A 259 -16.41 -12.26 -8.82
CA TYR A 259 -16.95 -13.58 -8.51
C TYR A 259 -17.28 -13.80 -7.04
N HIS A 260 -17.20 -12.73 -6.23
CA HIS A 260 -17.47 -12.77 -4.79
C HIS A 260 -16.72 -13.89 -4.07
N LEU A 261 -15.43 -14.06 -4.43
CA LEU A 261 -14.60 -15.10 -3.83
C LEU A 261 -14.24 -14.74 -2.39
N PRO A 262 -14.58 -15.59 -1.41
CA PRO A 262 -14.16 -15.36 -0.04
C PRO A 262 -12.63 -15.44 0.05
N HIS A 263 -12.02 -14.49 0.74
CA HIS A 263 -10.59 -14.45 0.91
C HIS A 263 -10.21 -14.07 2.34
N SER A 264 -9.17 -14.70 2.85
CA SER A 264 -8.70 -14.56 4.24
C SER A 264 -7.92 -13.29 4.48
N ALA A 265 -7.14 -12.88 3.50
CA ALA A 265 -6.29 -11.70 3.56
C ALA A 265 -6.17 -11.02 2.20
N ARG A 266 -5.59 -9.82 2.19
CA ARG A 266 -5.27 -9.04 1.00
C ARG A 266 -3.81 -8.61 1.08
N ILE A 267 -3.01 -8.98 0.11
CA ILE A 267 -1.65 -8.47 -0.05
C ILE A 267 -1.74 -7.25 -0.95
N LEU A 268 -1.57 -6.06 -0.38
CA LEU A 268 -1.67 -4.82 -1.14
C LEU A 268 -0.46 -4.66 -2.07
N ARG A 269 -0.58 -3.73 -3.00
CA ARG A 269 0.47 -3.42 -3.98
C ARG A 269 1.81 -3.15 -3.29
N PRO A 270 2.87 -3.93 -3.56
CA PRO A 270 4.17 -3.71 -2.96
C PRO A 270 4.88 -2.51 -3.60
N MET A 271 5.67 -1.79 -2.82
CA MET A 271 6.59 -0.78 -3.31
C MET A 271 8.03 -1.29 -3.21
N LEU A 272 8.79 -1.17 -4.30
CA LEU A 272 10.23 -1.39 -4.31
C LEU A 272 10.91 -0.22 -3.60
N LEU A 273 11.80 -0.52 -2.65
CA LEU A 273 12.53 0.45 -1.85
C LEU A 273 13.91 0.72 -2.43
N ASP A 274 14.27 1.99 -2.53
CA ASP A 274 15.63 2.43 -2.78
C ASP A 274 16.36 2.60 -1.44
N MET A 275 17.17 1.62 -1.07
CA MET A 275 17.77 1.54 0.27
C MET A 275 18.61 2.79 0.64
N PRO A 276 19.38 3.43 -0.26
CA PRO A 276 20.01 4.73 -0.01
C PRO A 276 19.02 5.85 0.35
N ASN A 277 17.79 5.78 -0.14
CA ASN A 277 16.72 6.74 0.08
C ASN A 277 15.57 6.18 0.92
N PHE A 278 15.82 5.14 1.70
CA PHE A 278 14.82 4.37 2.45
C PHE A 278 13.80 5.22 3.20
N ARG A 279 14.27 6.25 3.93
CA ARG A 279 13.39 7.14 4.70
C ARG A 279 12.42 7.93 3.81
N ALA A 280 12.88 8.41 2.66
CA ALA A 280 12.03 9.14 1.71
C ALA A 280 11.00 8.21 1.07
N ASP A 281 11.42 7.00 0.70
CA ASP A 281 10.56 5.97 0.12
C ASP A 281 9.50 5.51 1.12
N MET A 282 9.87 5.27 2.38
CA MET A 282 8.90 4.94 3.43
C MET A 282 7.90 6.06 3.66
N GLY A 283 8.33 7.33 3.63
CA GLY A 283 7.43 8.48 3.68
C GLY A 283 6.44 8.47 2.50
N LEU A 284 6.93 8.29 1.28
CA LEU A 284 6.10 8.20 0.08
C LEU A 284 5.10 7.02 0.16
N PHE A 285 5.55 5.86 0.65
CA PHE A 285 4.70 4.69 0.85
C PHE A 285 3.55 4.98 1.81
N LEU A 286 3.86 5.53 3.00
CA LEU A 286 2.87 5.87 4.02
C LEU A 286 1.87 6.95 3.57
N GLU A 287 2.33 7.93 2.79
CA GLU A 287 1.47 8.95 2.18
C GLU A 287 0.55 8.40 1.08
N THR A 288 0.91 7.28 0.48
CA THR A 288 0.19 6.73 -0.68
C THR A 288 -0.67 5.52 -0.29
N GLN A 289 -0.14 4.61 0.52
CA GLN A 289 -0.88 3.48 1.06
C GLN A 289 -1.28 3.77 2.51
N THR A 290 -2.21 4.69 2.71
CA THR A 290 -2.58 5.28 4.02
C THR A 290 -3.03 4.25 5.05
N ILE A 291 -3.54 3.09 4.62
CA ILE A 291 -3.88 1.96 5.52
C ILE A 291 -2.64 1.46 6.28
N ALA A 292 -1.44 1.62 5.74
CA ALA A 292 -0.20 1.27 6.41
C ALA A 292 0.01 2.05 7.72
N CYS A 293 -0.50 3.29 7.81
CA CYS A 293 -0.44 4.08 9.04
C CYS A 293 -1.30 3.52 10.18
N GLN A 294 -2.21 2.57 9.89
CA GLN A 294 -3.07 1.93 10.88
C GLN A 294 -2.51 0.59 11.38
N THR A 295 -1.40 0.12 10.81
CA THR A 295 -0.76 -1.13 11.23
C THR A 295 -0.12 -0.94 12.60
N SER A 296 -0.36 -1.87 13.52
CA SER A 296 0.29 -1.86 14.85
C SER A 296 1.58 -2.67 14.86
N LYS A 297 1.69 -3.68 14.01
CA LYS A 297 2.84 -4.58 13.94
C LYS A 297 3.58 -4.43 12.61
N VAL A 298 4.89 -4.53 12.68
CA VAL A 298 5.79 -4.57 11.52
C VAL A 298 6.54 -5.89 11.53
N PHE A 299 6.56 -6.59 10.42
CA PHE A 299 7.34 -7.82 10.26
C PHE A 299 8.34 -7.68 9.13
N CYS A 300 9.51 -8.26 9.30
CA CYS A 300 10.51 -8.41 8.26
C CYS A 300 10.97 -9.86 8.14
N ASP A 301 11.48 -10.22 6.98
CA ASP A 301 11.92 -11.59 6.71
C ASP A 301 13.29 -11.91 7.31
N TYR A 302 14.24 -10.96 7.29
CA TYR A 302 15.62 -11.14 7.73
C TYR A 302 16.03 -10.15 8.83
N GLY A 303 16.98 -10.58 9.68
CA GLY A 303 17.54 -9.76 10.74
C GLY A 303 18.34 -8.53 10.25
N HIS A 304 18.85 -8.54 9.01
CA HIS A 304 19.57 -7.38 8.48
C HIS A 304 18.70 -6.13 8.28
N TRP A 305 17.36 -6.23 8.35
CA TRP A 305 16.49 -5.07 8.41
C TRP A 305 16.70 -4.20 9.66
N ASN A 306 17.34 -4.75 10.72
CA ASN A 306 17.67 -4.01 11.93
C ASN A 306 18.48 -2.74 11.66
N ASP A 307 19.32 -2.74 10.62
CA ASP A 307 20.12 -1.57 10.22
C ASP A 307 19.26 -0.38 9.82
N TRP A 308 18.01 -0.61 9.43
CA TRP A 308 17.06 0.39 8.93
C TRP A 308 15.96 0.75 9.91
N PHE A 309 15.92 0.13 11.10
CA PHE A 309 14.84 0.37 12.07
C PHE A 309 14.82 1.81 12.60
N ALA A 310 15.95 2.48 12.71
CA ALA A 310 16.01 3.88 13.12
C ALA A 310 15.33 4.80 12.08
N ASP A 311 15.56 4.56 10.80
CA ASP A 311 14.95 5.33 9.71
C ASP A 311 13.45 4.99 9.59
N LEU A 312 13.08 3.72 9.78
CA LEU A 312 11.68 3.28 9.85
C LEU A 312 10.92 4.00 10.96
N MET A 313 11.49 4.05 12.18
CA MET A 313 10.88 4.75 13.32
C MET A 313 10.82 6.26 13.12
N THR A 314 11.76 6.83 12.38
CA THR A 314 11.70 8.26 12.02
C THR A 314 10.58 8.55 11.02
N ALA A 315 10.40 7.69 10.02
CA ALA A 315 9.26 7.78 9.08
C ALA A 315 7.93 7.60 9.81
N SER A 316 7.86 6.63 10.75
CA SER A 316 6.73 6.39 11.64
C SER A 316 6.27 7.65 12.37
N GLN A 317 7.18 8.35 13.04
CA GLN A 317 6.87 9.57 13.78
C GLN A 317 6.31 10.68 12.89
N SER A 318 6.80 10.79 11.66
CA SER A 318 6.35 11.81 10.70
C SER A 318 4.91 11.56 10.22
N HIS A 319 4.45 10.31 10.25
CA HIS A 319 3.13 9.88 9.76
C HIS A 319 2.19 9.40 10.88
N LEU A 320 2.58 9.60 12.13
CA LEU A 320 1.79 9.25 13.33
C LEU A 320 1.34 7.77 13.34
N THR A 321 2.19 6.87 12.87
CA THR A 321 1.90 5.44 12.96
C THR A 321 2.07 4.95 14.41
N PRO A 322 1.33 3.92 14.85
CA PRO A 322 1.40 3.44 16.24
C PRO A 322 2.61 2.54 16.52
N TRP A 323 3.56 2.41 15.60
CA TRP A 323 4.68 1.48 15.73
C TRP A 323 5.58 1.82 16.91
N VAL A 324 5.94 0.78 17.65
CA VAL A 324 6.95 0.83 18.70
C VAL A 324 8.03 -0.21 18.41
N PRO A 325 9.29 -0.01 18.81
CA PRO A 325 10.38 -0.94 18.51
C PRO A 325 10.10 -2.40 18.93
N GLN A 326 9.31 -2.60 19.98
CA GLN A 326 8.93 -3.92 20.50
C GLN A 326 7.90 -4.66 19.62
N GLU A 327 7.21 -3.95 18.73
CA GLU A 327 6.22 -4.49 17.79
C GLU A 327 6.82 -4.77 16.40
N ILE A 328 8.15 -4.61 16.27
CA ILE A 328 8.89 -5.01 15.06
C ILE A 328 9.40 -6.42 15.29
N ASP A 329 8.96 -7.34 14.45
CA ASP A 329 9.30 -8.75 14.56
C ASP A 329 9.97 -9.27 13.27
N VAL A 330 10.71 -10.35 13.37
CA VAL A 330 11.52 -10.90 12.29
C VAL A 330 11.20 -12.38 12.10
N LEU A 331 10.88 -12.77 10.87
CA LEU A 331 10.61 -14.19 10.52
C LEU A 331 11.80 -15.09 10.90
N GLU A 332 13.02 -14.61 10.69
CA GLU A 332 14.25 -15.32 11.03
C GLU A 332 14.28 -15.81 12.49
N LYS A 333 13.66 -15.06 13.39
CA LYS A 333 13.53 -15.40 14.81
C LYS A 333 12.75 -16.73 15.03
N TYR A 334 11.82 -17.03 14.16
CA TYR A 334 10.92 -18.19 14.27
C TYR A 334 11.27 -19.34 13.31
N ASN A 335 11.81 -19.00 12.15
CA ASN A 335 12.18 -19.94 11.11
C ASN A 335 13.66 -20.35 11.16
N GLY A 336 14.51 -19.59 11.84
CA GLY A 336 15.94 -19.58 11.57
C GLY A 336 16.22 -18.84 10.25
N ILE A 337 17.43 -18.90 9.72
CA ILE A 337 17.83 -18.15 8.53
C ILE A 337 16.92 -18.55 7.35
N PRO A 338 16.12 -17.62 6.78
CA PRO A 338 15.26 -17.94 5.64
C PRO A 338 16.09 -18.06 4.36
N GLY A 339 15.60 -18.84 3.39
CA GLY A 339 16.22 -18.99 2.07
C GLY A 339 15.64 -18.04 1.01
N ALA A 340 15.82 -18.39 -0.26
CA ALA A 340 15.37 -17.60 -1.40
C ALA A 340 13.85 -17.33 -1.46
N GLY A 341 13.04 -18.14 -0.77
CA GLY A 341 11.59 -17.96 -0.65
C GLY A 341 11.13 -17.06 0.49
N SER A 342 12.04 -16.38 1.20
CA SER A 342 11.74 -15.61 2.43
C SER A 342 10.57 -14.64 2.30
N ALA A 343 10.52 -13.87 1.23
CA ALA A 343 9.44 -12.91 0.98
C ALA A 343 8.05 -13.59 0.92
N TRP A 344 7.97 -14.73 0.27
CA TRP A 344 6.73 -15.48 0.14
C TRP A 344 6.36 -16.25 1.41
N LEU A 345 7.37 -16.72 2.16
CA LEU A 345 7.16 -17.27 3.51
C LEU A 345 6.59 -16.21 4.45
N LEU A 346 7.17 -15.02 4.44
CA LEU A 346 6.65 -13.90 5.22
C LEU A 346 5.23 -13.53 4.76
N ALA A 347 4.96 -13.46 3.47
CA ALA A 347 3.62 -13.16 2.95
C ALA A 347 2.57 -14.19 3.41
N ALA A 348 2.92 -15.48 3.42
CA ALA A 348 2.05 -16.52 3.94
C ALA A 348 1.81 -16.36 5.46
N LEU A 349 2.87 -16.13 6.23
CA LEU A 349 2.77 -15.88 7.67
C LEU A 349 1.88 -14.69 7.98
N LEU A 350 2.10 -13.56 7.31
CA LEU A 350 1.32 -12.34 7.55
C LEU A 350 -0.15 -12.49 7.13
N SER A 351 -0.42 -13.28 6.09
CA SER A 351 -1.78 -13.61 5.70
C SER A 351 -2.52 -14.39 6.80
N ASP A 352 -1.83 -15.34 7.44
CA ASP A 352 -2.39 -16.08 8.56
C ASP A 352 -2.54 -15.21 9.81
N ILE A 353 -1.56 -14.37 10.11
CA ILE A 353 -1.61 -13.43 11.26
C ILE A 353 -2.78 -12.44 11.11
N THR A 354 -2.99 -11.90 9.92
CA THR A 354 -4.11 -10.96 9.67
C THR A 354 -5.48 -11.65 9.75
N LEU A 355 -5.56 -12.92 9.38
CA LEU A 355 -6.78 -13.72 9.55
C LEU A 355 -7.16 -13.87 11.02
N VAL A 356 -6.17 -14.13 11.89
CA VAL A 356 -6.37 -14.31 13.35
C VAL A 356 -6.61 -12.96 14.03
N GLY A 357 -5.75 -11.97 13.77
CA GLY A 357 -5.76 -10.67 14.46
C GLY A 357 -6.77 -9.66 13.92
N LYS A 358 -7.33 -9.89 12.73
CA LYS A 358 -8.24 -8.99 12.00
C LYS A 358 -7.72 -7.53 11.90
N ALA A 359 -6.43 -7.34 12.01
CA ALA A 359 -5.75 -6.05 11.97
C ALA A 359 -4.73 -6.02 10.82
N PRO A 360 -4.53 -4.88 10.17
CA PRO A 360 -3.53 -4.74 9.13
C PRO A 360 -2.11 -4.86 9.73
N VAL A 361 -1.19 -5.44 8.96
CA VAL A 361 0.21 -5.64 9.33
C VAL A 361 1.11 -5.12 8.22
N LEU A 362 2.20 -4.47 8.57
CA LEU A 362 3.22 -4.04 7.61
C LEU A 362 4.26 -5.15 7.44
N GLY A 363 4.58 -5.45 6.18
CA GLY A 363 5.65 -6.38 5.82
C GLY A 363 6.81 -5.70 5.09
N LEU A 364 8.04 -6.04 5.48
CA LEU A 364 9.28 -5.69 4.81
C LEU A 364 9.89 -6.97 4.22
N PHE A 365 10.03 -7.01 2.92
CA PHE A 365 10.33 -8.23 2.17
C PHE A 365 11.66 -8.12 1.44
N THR A 366 12.43 -9.20 1.46
CA THR A 366 13.68 -9.35 0.72
C THR A 366 13.48 -10.32 -0.43
N SER A 367 13.75 -9.89 -1.66
CA SER A 367 13.65 -10.72 -2.85
C SER A 367 14.92 -10.58 -3.69
N GLY A 368 15.87 -11.45 -3.48
CA GLY A 368 17.21 -11.31 -4.03
C GLY A 368 17.90 -10.04 -3.51
N THR A 369 18.30 -9.15 -4.42
CA THR A 369 18.87 -7.83 -4.07
C THR A 369 17.82 -6.78 -3.75
N ASP A 370 16.60 -7.01 -4.16
CA ASP A 370 15.51 -6.04 -4.05
C ASP A 370 14.86 -6.07 -2.66
N ARG A 371 14.39 -4.92 -2.23
CA ARG A 371 13.69 -4.72 -0.97
C ARG A 371 12.33 -4.13 -1.23
N PHE A 372 11.30 -4.71 -0.62
CA PHE A 372 9.92 -4.29 -0.82
C PHE A 372 9.23 -4.01 0.51
N VAL A 373 8.26 -3.11 0.45
CA VAL A 373 7.30 -2.88 1.53
C VAL A 373 5.88 -3.09 1.01
N SER A 374 5.04 -3.73 1.80
CA SER A 374 3.61 -3.91 1.50
C SER A 374 2.81 -4.02 2.78
N THR A 375 1.55 -3.61 2.72
CA THR A 375 0.60 -3.83 3.81
C THR A 375 -0.23 -5.07 3.52
N ILE A 376 -0.44 -5.92 4.52
CA ILE A 376 -1.35 -7.05 4.44
C ILE A 376 -2.53 -6.77 5.36
N THR A 377 -3.74 -6.88 4.80
CA THR A 377 -4.98 -6.58 5.53
C THR A 377 -5.88 -7.80 5.60
N SER A 378 -6.83 -7.81 6.53
CA SER A 378 -7.85 -8.85 6.58
C SER A 378 -8.71 -8.86 5.32
N GLY A 379 -9.10 -10.05 4.88
CA GLY A 379 -10.00 -10.24 3.75
C GLY A 379 -11.47 -10.01 4.11
N SER A 380 -12.36 -10.13 3.12
CA SER A 380 -13.80 -10.18 3.33
C SER A 380 -14.24 -11.64 3.52
N ASN A 381 -14.60 -12.02 4.74
CA ASN A 381 -15.34 -13.25 4.96
C ASN A 381 -16.83 -12.98 4.73
N ASN A 382 -17.56 -13.92 4.11
CA ASN A 382 -19.01 -13.84 3.86
C ASN A 382 -19.87 -13.65 5.15
N ASN A 383 -19.26 -13.56 6.32
CA ASN A 383 -19.95 -13.32 7.60
C ASN A 383 -20.14 -11.83 7.93
N ASP A 384 -19.58 -10.90 7.12
CA ASP A 384 -19.74 -9.46 7.34
C ASP A 384 -20.92 -8.87 6.54
N ALA A 385 -21.69 -9.71 5.82
CA ALA A 385 -22.86 -9.35 5.04
C ALA A 385 -24.15 -9.85 5.74
N GLY A 386 -24.28 -9.59 7.06
CA GLY A 386 -25.43 -9.90 7.85
C GLY A 386 -26.01 -8.69 8.55
#